data_4d8b06e036ca2843d8dc4bf38831c641
#
_entry.id   4d8b06e036ca2843d8dc4bf38831c641
#
_cell.length_a   1.000
_cell.length_b   1.000
_cell.length_c   1.000
_cell.angle_alpha   90.00
_cell.angle_beta   90.00
_cell.angle_gamma   90.00
#
_symmetry.space_group_name_H-M   'P 1'
#
loop_
_entity.id
_entity.type
_entity.pdbx_description
1 polymer ?
#
loop_
_entity_poly.entity_id
_entity_poly.type
_entity_poly.pdbx_seq_one_letter_code
_entity_poly.pdbx_strand_id
1 'polypeptide(L)'
;MRKPWTRLALASVAALSLAVVPSAAVALPQEEATPIVLDLYNLTDIHGHIQQVSSKGVVREAGLPAVNCYLKEATAKNPNSSFTLLGDNIGASPYISGALKDNPTIAALNTMNPLASTIGNHELDMGQAVFKQRGDAQPE
;
A
#
# COMPACT_ATOMS: atom_id res chain seq x y z
N MET A 1 -45.29 97.30 -12.60
CA MET A 1 -44.47 96.26 -13.28
C MET A 1 -43.42 95.74 -12.30
N ARG A 2 -43.61 94.56 -11.70
CA ARG A 2 -42.70 93.99 -10.74
C ARG A 2 -42.17 92.66 -11.29
N LYS A 3 -40.84 92.55 -11.43
CA LYS A 3 -40.16 91.36 -11.91
C LYS A 3 -40.15 90.31 -10.78
N PRO A 4 -40.35 89.01 -11.08
CA PRO A 4 -40.19 87.93 -10.06
C PRO A 4 -38.73 87.52 -9.99
N TRP A 5 -38.30 87.28 -8.76
CA TRP A 5 -36.99 86.77 -8.41
C TRP A 5 -36.97 85.27 -8.51
N THR A 6 -36.15 84.76 -9.40
CA THR A 6 -35.83 83.29 -9.45
C THR A 6 -34.87 82.90 -8.32
N ARG A 7 -35.33 82.10 -7.46
CA ARG A 7 -34.47 81.48 -6.43
C ARG A 7 -33.74 80.25 -7.02
N LEU A 8 -32.42 80.36 -7.15
CA LEU A 8 -31.57 79.14 -7.39
C LEU A 8 -31.52 78.30 -6.12
N ALA A 9 -32.00 77.10 -6.24
CA ALA A 9 -31.76 76.05 -5.20
C ALA A 9 -30.43 75.34 -5.51
N LEU A 10 -29.44 75.53 -4.65
CA LEU A 10 -28.21 74.67 -4.65
C LEU A 10 -28.57 73.35 -4.13
N ALA A 11 -28.52 72.31 -4.97
CA ALA A 11 -28.56 70.88 -4.52
C ALA A 11 -27.16 70.48 -4.15
N SER A 12 -26.93 70.22 -2.84
CA SER A 12 -25.68 69.63 -2.34
C SER A 12 -25.69 68.13 -2.58
N VAL A 13 -24.85 67.62 -3.50
CA VAL A 13 -24.61 66.22 -3.70
C VAL A 13 -23.59 65.77 -2.65
N ALA A 14 -24.06 65.07 -1.64
CA ALA A 14 -23.16 64.38 -0.70
C ALA A 14 -22.60 63.14 -1.38
N ALA A 15 -21.33 63.17 -1.76
CA ALA A 15 -20.63 61.99 -2.24
C ALA A 15 -20.30 61.07 -1.07
N LEU A 16 -21.00 59.92 -1.00
CA LEU A 16 -20.72 58.87 -0.04
C LEU A 16 -19.55 58.03 -0.57
N SER A 17 -18.33 58.29 -0.10
CA SER A 17 -17.15 57.53 -0.43
C SER A 17 -17.17 56.19 0.39
N LEU A 18 -17.52 55.09 -0.28
CA LEU A 18 -17.30 53.77 0.27
C LEU A 18 -15.78 53.51 0.37
N ALA A 19 -15.24 53.49 1.58
CA ALA A 19 -13.90 53.05 1.82
C ALA A 19 -13.88 51.50 1.70
N VAL A 20 -13.35 50.98 0.59
CA VAL A 20 -13.04 49.56 0.44
C VAL A 20 -11.84 49.25 1.34
N VAL A 21 -12.09 48.65 2.49
CA VAL A 21 -11.03 48.14 3.34
C VAL A 21 -10.51 46.86 2.69
N PRO A 22 -9.24 46.76 2.28
CA PRO A 22 -8.71 45.53 1.77
C PRO A 22 -8.71 44.50 2.90
N SER A 23 -9.55 43.44 2.80
CA SER A 23 -9.46 42.29 3.65
C SER A 23 -8.09 41.65 3.39
N ALA A 24 -7.15 41.86 4.30
CA ALA A 24 -5.94 41.04 4.32
C ALA A 24 -6.37 39.63 4.60
N ALA A 25 -6.36 38.76 3.58
CA ALA A 25 -6.50 37.33 3.74
C ALA A 25 -5.34 36.88 4.61
N VAL A 26 -5.62 36.54 5.86
CA VAL A 26 -4.65 35.87 6.73
C VAL A 26 -4.48 34.49 6.13
N ALA A 27 -3.37 34.28 5.41
CA ALA A 27 -2.97 32.97 4.98
C ALA A 27 -2.71 32.14 6.25
N LEU A 28 -3.56 31.14 6.51
CA LEU A 28 -3.30 30.17 7.54
C LEU A 28 -1.98 29.48 7.23
N PRO A 29 -1.12 29.23 8.22
CA PRO A 29 0.11 28.45 7.99
C PRO A 29 -0.31 27.09 7.40
N GLN A 30 0.10 26.83 6.19
CA GLN A 30 -0.07 25.54 5.57
C GLN A 30 1.00 24.64 6.22
N GLU A 31 0.57 23.78 7.12
CA GLU A 31 1.44 22.76 7.70
C GLU A 31 1.87 21.85 6.54
N GLU A 32 3.14 21.92 6.16
CA GLU A 32 3.70 21.02 5.15
C GLU A 32 3.62 19.60 5.70
N ALA A 33 2.71 18.80 5.13
CA ALA A 33 2.57 17.41 5.50
C ALA A 33 3.89 16.69 5.20
N THR A 34 4.52 16.14 6.24
CA THR A 34 5.71 15.32 6.08
C THR A 34 5.32 14.07 5.26
N PRO A 35 5.97 13.78 4.13
CA PRO A 35 5.64 12.62 3.33
C PRO A 35 5.86 11.33 4.12
N ILE A 36 4.89 10.42 4.07
CA ILE A 36 4.99 9.08 4.64
C ILE A 36 5.51 8.15 3.55
N VAL A 37 6.62 7.47 3.81
CA VAL A 37 7.17 6.43 2.93
C VAL A 37 6.53 5.10 3.29
N LEU A 38 5.96 4.43 2.29
CA LEU A 38 5.39 3.09 2.42
C LEU A 38 6.27 2.11 1.65
N ASP A 39 6.76 1.06 2.32
CA ASP A 39 7.52 -0.02 1.69
C ASP A 39 6.61 -1.23 1.46
N LEU A 40 6.44 -1.62 0.20
CA LEU A 40 5.62 -2.75 -0.21
C LEU A 40 6.52 -3.88 -0.71
N TYR A 41 6.62 -4.94 0.08
CA TYR A 41 7.37 -6.15 -0.26
C TYR A 41 6.44 -7.21 -0.83
N ASN A 42 6.81 -7.78 -1.96
CA ASN A 42 6.03 -8.80 -2.63
C ASN A 42 6.91 -10.02 -2.93
N LEU A 43 6.33 -11.20 -2.77
CA LEU A 43 6.94 -12.45 -3.15
C LEU A 43 5.98 -13.21 -4.06
N THR A 44 6.49 -13.82 -5.11
CA THR A 44 5.71 -14.51 -6.14
C THR A 44 6.48 -15.73 -6.66
N ASP A 45 5.78 -16.68 -7.26
CA ASP A 45 6.36 -17.81 -8.01
C ASP A 45 7.38 -18.62 -7.18
N ILE A 46 7.06 -18.91 -5.93
CA ILE A 46 7.95 -19.68 -5.04
C ILE A 46 7.96 -21.17 -5.42
N HIS A 47 6.81 -21.68 -5.91
CA HIS A 47 6.67 -23.06 -6.35
C HIS A 47 7.31 -24.07 -5.39
N GLY A 48 7.10 -23.91 -4.10
CA GLY A 48 7.61 -24.85 -3.10
C GLY A 48 9.13 -24.87 -2.93
N HIS A 49 9.88 -23.91 -3.48
CA HIS A 49 11.34 -23.80 -3.33
C HIS A 49 11.72 -23.25 -1.97
N ILE A 50 11.46 -24.04 -0.91
CA ILE A 50 11.65 -23.65 0.49
C ILE A 50 13.07 -23.83 0.99
N GLN A 51 13.86 -24.70 0.34
CA GLN A 51 15.24 -24.98 0.72
C GLN A 51 16.25 -24.18 -0.06
N GLN A 52 17.40 -23.93 0.58
CA GLN A 52 18.58 -23.47 -0.15
C GLN A 52 19.11 -24.58 -1.04
N VAL A 53 19.34 -24.25 -2.30
CA VAL A 53 20.00 -25.13 -3.28
C VAL A 53 21.37 -24.56 -3.63
N SER A 54 22.40 -25.41 -3.55
CA SER A 54 23.77 -25.06 -3.91
C SER A 54 24.31 -26.02 -4.93
N SER A 55 25.11 -25.52 -5.89
CA SER A 55 25.79 -26.34 -6.88
C SER A 55 27.22 -25.83 -7.02
N LYS A 56 28.17 -26.77 -6.97
CA LYS A 56 29.62 -26.46 -7.07
C LYS A 56 30.07 -25.35 -6.11
N GLY A 57 29.55 -25.39 -4.86
CA GLY A 57 29.88 -24.38 -3.83
C GLY A 57 29.23 -23.01 -4.02
N VAL A 58 28.36 -22.84 -5.00
CA VAL A 58 27.62 -21.58 -5.25
C VAL A 58 26.14 -21.78 -4.90
N VAL A 59 25.59 -20.89 -4.09
CA VAL A 59 24.16 -20.84 -3.82
C VAL A 59 23.42 -20.46 -5.11
N ARG A 60 22.48 -21.30 -5.52
CA ARG A 60 21.62 -21.10 -6.70
C ARG A 60 20.25 -20.59 -6.33
N GLU A 61 19.73 -21.07 -5.20
CA GLU A 61 18.45 -20.68 -4.62
C GLU A 61 18.67 -20.41 -3.14
N ALA A 62 18.18 -19.29 -2.65
CA ALA A 62 18.41 -18.92 -1.26
C ALA A 62 17.51 -19.68 -0.27
N GLY A 63 16.35 -20.13 -0.73
CA GLY A 63 15.30 -20.72 0.12
C GLY A 63 14.60 -19.69 1.01
N LEU A 64 13.43 -20.04 1.51
CA LEU A 64 12.60 -19.13 2.31
C LEU A 64 13.25 -18.63 3.61
N PRO A 65 14.09 -19.40 4.33
CA PRO A 65 14.74 -18.87 5.54
C PRO A 65 15.60 -17.63 5.26
N ALA A 66 16.36 -17.61 4.17
CA ALA A 66 17.18 -16.46 3.82
C ALA A 66 16.30 -15.28 3.37
N VAL A 67 15.27 -15.55 2.57
CA VAL A 67 14.28 -14.53 2.16
C VAL A 67 13.63 -13.90 3.38
N ASN A 68 13.22 -14.69 4.37
CA ASN A 68 12.63 -14.19 5.61
C ASN A 68 13.60 -13.32 6.43
N CYS A 69 14.90 -13.65 6.47
CA CYS A 69 15.91 -12.80 7.09
C CYS A 69 15.97 -11.43 6.43
N TYR A 70 16.08 -11.38 5.10
CA TYR A 70 16.08 -10.12 4.35
C TYR A 70 14.80 -9.31 4.56
N LEU A 71 13.65 -9.96 4.53
CA LEU A 71 12.37 -9.31 4.76
C LEU A 71 12.31 -8.69 6.16
N LYS A 72 12.71 -9.42 7.20
CA LYS A 72 12.75 -8.91 8.58
C LYS A 72 13.70 -7.72 8.74
N GLU A 73 14.89 -7.78 8.13
CA GLU A 73 15.83 -6.66 8.14
C GLU A 73 15.28 -5.43 7.43
N ALA A 74 14.59 -5.64 6.32
CA ALA A 74 14.01 -4.56 5.52
C ALA A 74 12.83 -3.91 6.26
N THR A 75 11.87 -4.69 6.74
CA THR A 75 10.69 -4.19 7.46
C THR A 75 11.04 -3.54 8.80
N ALA A 76 12.13 -3.94 9.45
CA ALA A 76 12.61 -3.31 10.67
C ALA A 76 13.09 -1.84 10.47
N LYS A 77 13.42 -1.45 9.24
CA LYS A 77 13.87 -0.10 8.91
C LYS A 77 12.74 0.89 8.72
N ASN A 78 11.55 0.42 8.36
CA ASN A 78 10.37 1.24 8.15
C ASN A 78 9.13 0.57 8.73
N PRO A 79 8.53 1.13 9.80
CA PRO A 79 7.31 0.57 10.40
C PRO A 79 6.10 0.63 9.44
N ASN A 80 6.15 1.51 8.43
CA ASN A 80 5.12 1.61 7.41
C ASN A 80 5.42 0.66 6.24
N SER A 81 5.67 -0.60 6.52
CA SER A 81 5.93 -1.62 5.51
C SER A 81 4.86 -2.71 5.54
N SER A 82 4.63 -3.33 4.39
CA SER A 82 3.77 -4.49 4.27
C SER A 82 4.40 -5.56 3.39
N PHE A 83 4.01 -6.82 3.63
CA PHE A 83 4.45 -7.96 2.87
C PHE A 83 3.25 -8.73 2.33
N THR A 84 3.26 -9.06 1.05
CA THR A 84 2.20 -9.82 0.38
C THR A 84 2.77 -10.92 -0.50
N LEU A 85 1.93 -11.92 -0.79
CA LEU A 85 2.20 -13.01 -1.70
C LEU A 85 1.35 -12.83 -2.97
N LEU A 86 1.96 -12.96 -4.16
CA LEU A 86 1.30 -12.67 -5.43
C LEU A 86 0.92 -13.92 -6.23
N GLY A 87 0.79 -15.08 -5.56
CA GLY A 87 0.37 -16.34 -6.18
C GLY A 87 1.54 -17.18 -6.69
N ASP A 88 1.21 -18.38 -7.18
CA ASP A 88 2.12 -19.44 -7.60
C ASP A 88 3.19 -19.77 -6.53
N ASN A 89 2.78 -19.70 -5.28
CA ASN A 89 3.65 -20.00 -4.15
C ASN A 89 3.77 -21.53 -3.93
N ILE A 90 2.77 -22.27 -4.37
CA ILE A 90 2.66 -23.72 -4.31
C ILE A 90 2.38 -24.26 -5.72
N GLY A 91 2.40 -25.60 -5.88
CA GLY A 91 2.22 -26.27 -7.16
C GLY A 91 3.50 -26.29 -7.99
N ALA A 92 3.63 -27.26 -8.90
CA ALA A 92 4.84 -27.58 -9.63
C ALA A 92 6.11 -27.70 -8.74
N SER A 93 5.93 -28.02 -7.48
CA SER A 93 6.92 -27.91 -6.42
C SER A 93 7.96 -29.03 -6.44
N PRO A 94 9.21 -28.76 -5.98
CA PRO A 94 10.18 -29.79 -5.69
C PRO A 94 9.65 -30.83 -4.69
N TYR A 95 10.25 -32.02 -4.72
CA TYR A 95 9.81 -33.16 -3.91
C TYR A 95 9.63 -32.82 -2.44
N ILE A 96 10.50 -31.99 -1.86
CA ILE A 96 10.47 -31.63 -0.44
C ILE A 96 9.16 -30.96 -0.03
N SER A 97 8.49 -30.28 -0.92
CA SER A 97 7.20 -29.68 -0.68
C SER A 97 6.07 -30.47 -1.34
N GLY A 98 6.21 -30.79 -2.62
CA GLY A 98 5.19 -31.44 -3.42
C GLY A 98 4.75 -32.81 -2.87
N ALA A 99 5.67 -33.61 -2.32
CA ALA A 99 5.34 -34.91 -1.72
C ALA A 99 4.35 -34.81 -0.55
N LEU A 100 4.31 -33.67 0.13
CA LEU A 100 3.39 -33.36 1.23
C LEU A 100 2.32 -32.36 0.82
N LYS A 101 2.00 -32.31 -0.48
CA LYS A 101 0.95 -31.46 -1.04
C LYS A 101 1.16 -29.99 -0.70
N ASP A 102 2.39 -29.53 -0.71
CA ASP A 102 2.84 -28.17 -0.40
C ASP A 102 2.54 -27.64 1.02
N ASN A 103 2.08 -28.50 1.92
CA ASN A 103 1.90 -28.10 3.32
C ASN A 103 3.17 -27.51 3.96
N PRO A 104 4.40 -28.03 3.69
CA PRO A 104 5.63 -27.41 4.21
C PRO A 104 5.84 -25.98 3.72
N THR A 105 5.52 -25.68 2.47
CA THR A 105 5.61 -24.33 1.91
C THR A 105 4.60 -23.40 2.56
N ILE A 106 3.34 -23.83 2.69
CA ILE A 106 2.29 -23.04 3.34
C ILE A 106 2.69 -22.74 4.80
N ALA A 107 3.15 -23.75 5.53
CA ALA A 107 3.60 -23.56 6.92
C ALA A 107 4.76 -22.55 7.01
N ALA A 108 5.75 -22.64 6.12
CA ALA A 108 6.88 -21.72 6.09
C ALA A 108 6.43 -20.29 5.76
N LEU A 109 5.57 -20.11 4.77
CA LEU A 109 5.04 -18.79 4.39
C LEU A 109 4.22 -18.17 5.51
N ASN A 110 3.41 -18.95 6.23
CA ASN A 110 2.65 -18.47 7.38
C ASN A 110 3.56 -17.91 8.49
N THR A 111 4.77 -18.46 8.67
CA THR A 111 5.74 -17.90 9.64
C THR A 111 6.29 -16.54 9.24
N MET A 112 6.16 -16.15 7.97
CA MET A 112 6.57 -14.85 7.45
C MET A 112 5.49 -13.78 7.63
N ASN A 113 4.30 -14.17 8.07
CA ASN A 113 3.17 -13.30 8.38
C ASN A 113 2.77 -12.36 7.23
N PRO A 114 2.45 -12.87 6.03
CA PRO A 114 2.00 -12.04 4.93
C PRO A 114 0.65 -11.38 5.26
N LEU A 115 0.50 -10.12 4.85
CA LEU A 115 -0.75 -9.37 5.01
C LEU A 115 -1.88 -9.98 4.17
N ALA A 116 -1.55 -10.47 2.99
CA ALA A 116 -2.48 -11.08 2.06
C ALA A 116 -1.73 -12.00 1.08
N SER A 117 -2.46 -12.93 0.47
CA SER A 117 -2.01 -13.72 -0.67
C SER A 117 -3.03 -13.64 -1.79
N THR A 118 -2.56 -13.47 -3.02
CA THR A 118 -3.40 -13.70 -4.21
C THR A 118 -3.30 -15.16 -4.63
N ILE A 119 -4.16 -15.56 -5.55
CA ILE A 119 -4.23 -16.90 -6.12
C ILE A 119 -3.58 -16.84 -7.50
N GLY A 120 -2.54 -17.65 -7.73
CA GLY A 120 -2.05 -17.96 -9.06
C GLY A 120 -2.74 -19.20 -9.64
N ASN A 121 -2.35 -19.62 -10.83
CA ASN A 121 -2.94 -20.81 -11.44
C ASN A 121 -2.50 -22.10 -10.72
N HIS A 122 -1.31 -22.15 -10.17
CA HIS A 122 -0.77 -23.33 -9.51
C HIS A 122 -1.35 -23.60 -8.10
N GLU A 123 -1.93 -22.62 -7.44
CA GLU A 123 -2.74 -22.86 -6.24
C GLU A 123 -3.92 -23.78 -6.53
N LEU A 124 -4.35 -23.88 -7.80
CA LEU A 124 -5.48 -24.69 -8.24
C LEU A 124 -5.09 -26.06 -8.82
N ASP A 125 -3.82 -26.42 -8.90
CA ASP A 125 -3.33 -27.70 -9.48
C ASP A 125 -4.00 -28.93 -8.88
N MET A 126 -4.34 -28.89 -7.61
CA MET A 126 -5.05 -29.97 -6.91
C MET A 126 -6.58 -29.85 -6.96
N GLY A 127 -7.09 -28.88 -7.72
CA GLY A 127 -8.50 -28.59 -7.88
C GLY A 127 -9.07 -27.64 -6.81
N GLN A 128 -10.16 -26.97 -7.19
CA GLN A 128 -10.82 -25.95 -6.36
C GLN A 128 -11.27 -26.45 -4.98
N ALA A 129 -11.68 -27.73 -4.89
CA ALA A 129 -12.15 -28.30 -3.62
C ALA A 129 -11.01 -28.35 -2.59
N VAL A 130 -9.80 -28.77 -3.01
CA VAL A 130 -8.61 -28.81 -2.14
C VAL A 130 -8.18 -27.39 -1.76
N PHE A 131 -8.23 -26.46 -2.71
CA PHE A 131 -7.91 -25.07 -2.44
C PHE A 131 -8.84 -24.47 -1.38
N LYS A 132 -10.16 -24.64 -1.50
CA LYS A 132 -11.14 -24.15 -0.52
C LYS A 132 -10.90 -24.76 0.87
N GLN A 133 -10.67 -26.08 0.94
CA GLN A 133 -10.39 -26.75 2.20
C GLN A 133 -9.14 -26.19 2.92
N ARG A 134 -8.13 -25.78 2.15
CA ARG A 134 -6.92 -25.14 2.71
C ARG A 134 -7.19 -23.75 3.25
N GLY A 135 -8.05 -22.98 2.57
CA GLY A 135 -8.45 -21.66 3.01
C GLY A 135 -9.29 -21.68 4.29
N ASP A 136 -10.12 -22.73 4.45
CA ASP A 136 -10.96 -22.93 5.64
C ASP A 136 -10.18 -23.46 6.85
N ALA A 137 -8.99 -24.02 6.62
CA ALA A 137 -8.13 -24.57 7.66
C ALA A 137 -7.18 -23.53 8.28
N GLN A 138 -7.57 -22.25 8.32
CA GLN A 138 -6.82 -21.24 9.07
C GLN A 138 -6.86 -21.63 10.56
N PRO A 139 -5.72 -21.72 11.26
CA PRO A 139 -5.74 -21.88 12.70
C PRO A 139 -6.40 -20.67 13.33
N GLU A 140 -7.34 -20.93 14.24
CA GLU A 140 -7.93 -19.93 15.14
C GLU A 140 -6.86 -19.26 16.00
#